data_b7f39c5a810ee1549c4fc6f543f25e05
#
_entry.id   b7f39c5a810ee1549c4fc6f543f25e05
#
_cell.length_a   1.000
_cell.length_b   1.000
_cell.length_c   1.000
_cell.angle_alpha   90.00
_cell.angle_beta   90.00
_cell.angle_gamma   90.00
#
_symmetry.space_group_name_H-M   'P 1'
#
loop_
_entity.id
_entity.type
_entity.pdbx_description
1 polymer ?
#
loop_
_entity_poly.entity_id
_entity_poly.type
_entity_poly.pdbx_seq_one_letter_code
_entity_poly.pdbx_strand_id
1 'polypeptide(L)'
;LTSERVQFAIESAILAEGGRSDDTIVAGGDQACDPHERGHGPLRSRELIIIDIFPRVLKTGYFGDMTRTYLRGRANEAQRQLRQAVFNAQQAAIKSVKAGVEGSHVHQQVLDVFDLGGYETTRGKNGSTGFFHGTGHGLGLDIHETPRVSGLVSAPLKKGTVVTIEPGLYYPGLGGCRIEDVVQVTARGAKLLSDHHYDWEIR
;
A
#
# COMPACT_ATOMS: atom_id res chain seq x y z
N LEU A 1 -19.69 -9.22 9.19
CA LEU A 1 -19.13 -8.32 8.19
C LEU A 1 -18.35 -9.16 7.16
N THR A 2 -18.52 -8.86 5.87
CA THR A 2 -17.81 -9.55 4.79
C THR A 2 -17.07 -8.54 3.91
N SER A 3 -16.09 -9.01 3.14
CA SER A 3 -15.34 -8.22 2.18
C SER A 3 -16.28 -7.48 1.22
N GLU A 4 -17.24 -8.18 0.64
CA GLU A 4 -18.19 -7.62 -0.33
C GLU A 4 -19.06 -6.50 0.25
N ARG A 5 -19.45 -6.61 1.53
CA ARG A 5 -20.23 -5.54 2.19
C ARG A 5 -19.40 -4.30 2.43
N VAL A 6 -18.12 -4.45 2.75
CA VAL A 6 -17.19 -3.32 2.93
C VAL A 6 -16.87 -2.69 1.57
N GLN A 7 -16.58 -3.49 0.55
CA GLN A 7 -16.38 -3.01 -0.83
C GLN A 7 -17.58 -2.20 -1.30
N PHE A 8 -18.79 -2.74 -1.16
CA PHE A 8 -20.02 -2.04 -1.53
C PHE A 8 -20.17 -0.68 -0.82
N ALA A 9 -19.87 -0.63 0.48
CA ALA A 9 -19.97 0.60 1.25
C ALA A 9 -18.95 1.66 0.77
N ILE A 10 -17.70 1.23 0.52
CA ILE A 10 -16.63 2.09 0.01
C ILE A 10 -16.97 2.60 -1.40
N GLU A 11 -17.32 1.71 -2.32
CA GLU A 11 -17.62 2.04 -3.71
C GLU A 11 -18.86 2.95 -3.81
N SER A 12 -19.86 2.74 -2.97
CA SER A 12 -21.03 3.61 -2.87
C SER A 12 -20.66 5.01 -2.38
N ALA A 13 -19.77 5.13 -1.39
CA ALA A 13 -19.30 6.42 -0.91
C ALA A 13 -18.45 7.14 -1.97
N ILE A 14 -17.55 6.43 -2.65
CA ILE A 14 -16.75 6.96 -3.76
C ILE A 14 -17.67 7.49 -4.88
N LEU A 15 -18.70 6.74 -5.24
CA LEU A 15 -19.65 7.16 -6.27
C LEU A 15 -20.42 8.42 -5.86
N ALA A 16 -20.84 8.52 -4.59
CA ALA A 16 -21.54 9.69 -4.06
C ALA A 16 -20.65 10.95 -4.12
N GLU A 17 -19.34 10.80 -3.99
CA GLU A 17 -18.35 11.90 -4.10
C GLU A 17 -17.90 12.17 -5.56
N GLY A 18 -18.52 11.53 -6.56
CA GLY A 18 -18.22 11.74 -7.97
C GLY A 18 -16.98 10.99 -8.47
N GLY A 19 -16.58 9.94 -7.78
CA GLY A 19 -15.56 8.98 -8.18
C GLY A 19 -16.14 7.65 -8.66
N ARG A 20 -15.28 6.77 -9.16
CA ARG A 20 -15.58 5.37 -9.46
C ARG A 20 -14.41 4.50 -9.06
N SER A 21 -14.67 3.40 -8.40
CA SER A 21 -13.71 2.32 -8.12
C SER A 21 -14.37 1.00 -8.52
N ASP A 22 -13.67 0.19 -9.33
CA ASP A 22 -14.22 -1.07 -9.86
C ASP A 22 -13.57 -2.30 -9.19
N ASP A 23 -12.42 -2.13 -8.55
CA ASP A 23 -11.58 -3.22 -8.05
C ASP A 23 -11.09 -3.01 -6.61
N THR A 24 -11.87 -2.31 -5.79
CA THR A 24 -11.57 -2.08 -4.37
C THR A 24 -11.15 -3.39 -3.68
N ILE A 25 -9.98 -3.40 -3.05
CA ILE A 25 -9.48 -4.53 -2.29
C ILE A 25 -9.94 -4.42 -0.85
N VAL A 26 -10.52 -5.50 -0.33
CA VAL A 26 -10.82 -5.70 1.09
C VAL A 26 -10.49 -7.14 1.43
N ALA A 27 -9.22 -7.43 1.63
CA ALA A 27 -8.70 -8.78 1.81
C ALA A 27 -8.32 -9.04 3.27
N GLY A 28 -8.86 -10.10 3.88
CA GLY A 28 -8.62 -10.46 5.28
C GLY A 28 -7.82 -11.75 5.44
N GLY A 29 -6.97 -11.81 6.48
CA GLY A 29 -6.19 -13.00 6.81
C GLY A 29 -5.22 -13.38 5.70
N ASP A 30 -5.22 -14.66 5.31
CA ASP A 30 -4.32 -15.17 4.27
C ASP A 30 -4.66 -14.65 2.87
N GLN A 31 -5.88 -14.20 2.61
CA GLN A 31 -6.21 -13.53 1.34
C GLN A 31 -5.39 -12.25 1.16
N ALA A 32 -5.11 -11.53 2.24
CA ALA A 32 -4.26 -10.34 2.23
C ALA A 32 -2.79 -10.64 1.86
N CYS A 33 -2.39 -11.91 1.75
CA CYS A 33 -1.03 -12.29 1.32
C CYS A 33 -0.84 -12.29 -0.20
N ASP A 34 -1.92 -12.21 -0.99
CA ASP A 34 -1.85 -11.84 -2.40
C ASP A 34 -2.17 -10.34 -2.52
N PRO A 35 -1.19 -9.51 -2.96
CA PRO A 35 -1.39 -8.05 -3.06
C PRO A 35 -2.55 -7.61 -3.95
N HIS A 36 -2.99 -8.48 -4.89
CA HIS A 36 -4.06 -8.18 -5.85
C HIS A 36 -5.37 -8.93 -5.56
N GLU A 37 -5.43 -9.75 -4.50
CA GLU A 37 -6.67 -10.43 -4.11
C GLU A 37 -7.69 -9.40 -3.59
N ARG A 38 -8.82 -9.29 -4.28
CA ARG A 38 -9.88 -8.34 -3.90
C ARG A 38 -10.50 -8.64 -2.54
N GLY A 39 -10.39 -9.87 -2.09
CA GLY A 39 -11.00 -10.38 -0.90
C GLY A 39 -12.45 -10.80 -1.09
N HIS A 40 -12.85 -11.82 -0.34
CA HIS A 40 -14.19 -12.37 -0.33
C HIS A 40 -14.57 -13.01 1.01
N GLY A 41 -15.86 -13.11 1.28
CA GLY A 41 -16.40 -13.80 2.44
C GLY A 41 -16.17 -13.09 3.78
N PRO A 42 -16.23 -13.80 4.91
CA PRO A 42 -16.22 -13.20 6.24
C PRO A 42 -14.88 -12.55 6.61
N LEU A 43 -14.91 -11.30 7.04
CA LEU A 43 -13.81 -10.63 7.71
C LEU A 43 -13.80 -11.01 9.20
N ARG A 44 -12.82 -11.80 9.62
CA ARG A 44 -12.73 -12.30 10.98
C ARG A 44 -12.06 -11.29 11.91
N SER A 45 -12.41 -11.35 13.19
CA SER A 45 -11.71 -10.56 14.20
C SER A 45 -10.29 -11.11 14.41
N ARG A 46 -9.35 -10.21 14.75
CA ARG A 46 -7.94 -10.52 15.01
C ARG A 46 -7.16 -11.00 13.79
N GLU A 47 -7.72 -10.87 12.58
CA GLU A 47 -6.99 -10.97 11.31
C GLU A 47 -6.66 -9.58 10.78
N LEU A 48 -5.51 -9.45 10.12
CA LEU A 48 -5.15 -8.25 9.37
C LEU A 48 -6.04 -8.15 8.13
N ILE A 49 -6.53 -6.96 7.85
CA ILE A 49 -7.43 -6.67 6.72
C ILE A 49 -6.80 -5.54 5.93
N ILE A 50 -6.34 -5.82 4.73
CA ILE A 50 -5.91 -4.79 3.78
C ILE A 50 -7.16 -4.20 3.13
N ILE A 51 -7.27 -2.88 3.19
CA ILE A 51 -8.22 -2.08 2.42
C ILE A 51 -7.42 -1.20 1.50
N ASP A 52 -7.61 -1.37 0.20
CA ASP A 52 -6.92 -0.64 -0.85
C ASP A 52 -7.94 -0.07 -1.83
N ILE A 53 -7.88 1.25 -2.00
CA ILE A 53 -8.83 2.03 -2.78
C ILE A 53 -8.10 2.89 -3.81
N PHE A 54 -8.46 2.75 -5.07
CA PHE A 54 -7.87 3.51 -6.18
C PHE A 54 -8.95 4.11 -7.08
N PRO A 55 -9.76 5.06 -6.55
CA PRO A 55 -10.87 5.64 -7.29
C PRO A 55 -10.40 6.56 -8.41
N ARG A 56 -11.11 6.51 -9.53
CA ARG A 56 -10.99 7.50 -10.59
C ARG A 56 -12.01 8.63 -10.40
N VAL A 57 -11.57 9.87 -10.37
CA VAL A 57 -12.45 11.05 -10.31
C VAL A 57 -13.11 11.24 -11.67
N LEU A 58 -14.44 11.10 -11.75
CA LEU A 58 -15.19 11.11 -13.02
C LEU A 58 -15.05 12.42 -13.80
N LYS A 59 -14.98 13.55 -13.10
CA LYS A 59 -14.88 14.89 -13.71
C LYS A 59 -13.53 15.14 -14.37
N THR A 60 -12.44 14.64 -13.80
CA THR A 60 -11.07 14.96 -14.23
C THR A 60 -10.36 13.80 -14.88
N GLY A 61 -10.78 12.56 -14.58
CA GLY A 61 -10.17 11.33 -15.03
C GLY A 61 -8.94 10.89 -14.24
N TYR A 62 -8.48 11.69 -13.28
CA TYR A 62 -7.33 11.33 -12.43
C TYR A 62 -7.71 10.27 -11.41
N PHE A 63 -6.73 9.39 -11.12
CA PHE A 63 -6.83 8.41 -10.06
C PHE A 63 -6.35 8.98 -8.72
N GLY A 64 -6.96 8.51 -7.64
CA GLY A 64 -6.41 8.50 -6.30
C GLY A 64 -5.92 7.10 -5.98
N ASP A 65 -5.11 6.96 -4.91
CA ASP A 65 -4.61 5.68 -4.46
C ASP A 65 -4.29 5.71 -2.97
N MET A 66 -4.72 4.69 -2.22
CA MET A 66 -4.43 4.61 -0.80
C MET A 66 -4.71 3.22 -0.24
N THR A 67 -3.74 2.64 0.42
CA THR A 67 -3.91 1.43 1.21
C THR A 67 -3.76 1.69 2.70
N ARG A 68 -4.64 1.07 3.49
CA ARG A 68 -4.50 0.92 4.94
C ARG A 68 -4.74 -0.53 5.34
N THR A 69 -4.03 -0.96 6.37
CA THR A 69 -4.28 -2.27 6.99
C THR A 69 -4.94 -2.06 8.34
N TYR A 70 -6.06 -2.72 8.55
CA TYR A 70 -6.85 -2.69 9.78
C TYR A 70 -6.88 -4.05 10.47
N LEU A 71 -7.24 -4.03 11.74
CA LEU A 71 -7.53 -5.24 12.52
C LEU A 71 -8.71 -4.97 13.45
N ARG A 72 -9.72 -5.80 13.39
CA ARG A 72 -10.87 -5.72 14.33
C ARG A 72 -10.55 -6.48 15.61
N GLY A 73 -10.44 -5.76 16.72
CA GLY A 73 -10.07 -6.27 18.03
C GLY A 73 -8.69 -5.87 18.46
N ARG A 74 -7.97 -6.76 19.13
CA ARG A 74 -6.58 -6.52 19.58
C ARG A 74 -5.60 -7.38 18.81
N ALA A 75 -4.60 -6.75 18.23
CA ALA A 75 -3.49 -7.42 17.56
C ALA A 75 -2.63 -8.20 18.57
N ASN A 76 -2.05 -9.29 18.10
CA ASN A 76 -0.95 -9.95 18.80
C ASN A 76 0.38 -9.22 18.55
N GLU A 77 1.44 -9.65 19.24
CA GLU A 77 2.74 -9.01 19.15
C GLU A 77 3.34 -9.11 17.74
N ALA A 78 3.24 -10.26 17.09
CA ALA A 78 3.76 -10.44 15.73
C ALA A 78 3.07 -9.53 14.71
N GLN A 79 1.75 -9.34 14.83
CA GLN A 79 1.00 -8.42 13.98
C GLN A 79 1.39 -6.95 14.20
N ARG A 80 1.65 -6.56 15.46
CA ARG A 80 2.16 -5.22 15.78
C ARG A 80 3.53 -4.96 15.20
N GLN A 81 4.44 -5.93 15.34
CA GLN A 81 5.79 -5.85 14.81
C GLN A 81 5.77 -5.78 13.27
N LEU A 82 4.97 -6.62 12.61
CA LEU A 82 4.79 -6.59 11.16
C LEU A 82 4.30 -5.22 10.67
N ARG A 83 3.21 -4.74 11.27
CA ARG A 83 2.62 -3.42 10.91
C ARG A 83 3.60 -2.28 11.17
N GLN A 84 4.34 -2.33 12.30
CA GLN A 84 5.32 -1.29 12.62
C GLN A 84 6.49 -1.30 11.63
N ALA A 85 6.95 -2.47 11.19
CA ALA A 85 8.00 -2.59 10.18
C ALA A 85 7.55 -1.98 8.85
N VAL A 86 6.33 -2.29 8.39
CA VAL A 86 5.76 -1.70 7.16
C VAL A 86 5.63 -0.19 7.28
N PHE A 87 5.15 0.32 8.41
CA PHE A 87 5.05 1.76 8.65
C PHE A 87 6.42 2.44 8.63
N ASN A 88 7.41 1.86 9.30
CA ASN A 88 8.78 2.40 9.33
C ASN A 88 9.40 2.41 7.92
N ALA A 89 9.18 1.35 7.14
CA ALA A 89 9.66 1.27 5.77
C ALA A 89 9.01 2.32 4.87
N GLN A 90 7.71 2.53 5.00
CA GLN A 90 6.98 3.57 4.27
C GLN A 90 7.50 4.98 4.63
N GLN A 91 7.70 5.26 5.90
CA GLN A 91 8.22 6.56 6.37
C GLN A 91 9.67 6.79 5.89
N ALA A 92 10.52 5.77 5.89
CA ALA A 92 11.88 5.84 5.37
C ALA A 92 11.88 6.14 3.86
N ALA A 93 11.03 5.44 3.10
CA ALA A 93 10.86 5.67 1.67
C ALA A 93 10.39 7.11 1.39
N ILE A 94 9.32 7.58 2.01
CA ILE A 94 8.80 8.96 1.85
C ILE A 94 9.88 9.99 2.16
N LYS A 95 10.65 9.80 3.23
CA LYS A 95 11.74 10.71 3.62
C LYS A 95 12.86 10.77 2.58
N SER A 96 13.09 9.71 1.82
CA SER A 96 14.12 9.64 0.78
C SER A 96 13.68 10.27 -0.56
N VAL A 97 12.37 10.44 -0.78
CA VAL A 97 11.81 11.00 -2.02
C VAL A 97 12.16 12.48 -2.16
N LYS A 98 12.86 12.83 -3.23
CA LYS A 98 13.09 14.22 -3.70
C LYS A 98 13.47 14.21 -5.18
N ALA A 99 13.40 15.37 -5.82
CA ALA A 99 13.82 15.52 -7.22
C ALA A 99 15.28 15.10 -7.42
N GLY A 100 15.54 14.31 -8.46
CA GLY A 100 16.85 13.78 -8.81
C GLY A 100 17.23 12.47 -8.11
N VAL A 101 16.48 12.00 -7.13
CA VAL A 101 16.68 10.68 -6.53
C VAL A 101 16.09 9.62 -7.46
N GLU A 102 16.76 8.50 -7.62
CA GLU A 102 16.29 7.37 -8.40
C GLU A 102 15.21 6.58 -7.63
N GLY A 103 14.20 6.07 -8.34
CA GLY A 103 13.17 5.22 -7.75
C GLY A 103 13.74 3.96 -7.10
N SER A 104 14.82 3.41 -7.66
CA SER A 104 15.56 2.27 -7.08
C SER A 104 16.19 2.59 -5.72
N HIS A 105 16.68 3.82 -5.51
CA HIS A 105 17.19 4.24 -4.20
C HIS A 105 16.07 4.30 -3.16
N VAL A 106 14.89 4.83 -3.52
CA VAL A 106 13.72 4.84 -2.63
C VAL A 106 13.28 3.43 -2.27
N HIS A 107 13.28 2.51 -3.26
CA HIS A 107 12.99 1.10 -3.03
C HIS A 107 14.01 0.44 -2.09
N GLN A 108 15.30 0.76 -2.24
CA GLN A 108 16.35 0.23 -1.37
C GLN A 108 16.13 0.62 0.11
N GLN A 109 15.63 1.84 0.38
CA GLN A 109 15.32 2.24 1.76
C GLN A 109 14.26 1.35 2.42
N VAL A 110 13.31 0.83 1.64
CA VAL A 110 12.33 -0.14 2.13
C VAL A 110 12.99 -1.48 2.44
N LEU A 111 13.81 -1.99 1.51
CA LEU A 111 14.53 -3.24 1.70
C LEU A 111 15.44 -3.19 2.94
N ASP A 112 16.20 -2.11 3.11
CA ASP A 112 17.10 -1.92 4.27
C ASP A 112 16.35 -2.00 5.61
N VAL A 113 15.14 -1.42 5.68
CA VAL A 113 14.31 -1.49 6.90
C VAL A 113 13.80 -2.92 7.14
N PHE A 114 13.38 -3.63 6.11
CA PHE A 114 12.89 -4.99 6.23
C PHE A 114 14.02 -5.97 6.57
N ASP A 115 15.17 -5.85 5.92
CA ASP A 115 16.36 -6.67 6.19
C ASP A 115 16.85 -6.46 7.64
N LEU A 116 16.92 -5.22 8.11
CA LEU A 116 17.28 -4.92 9.50
C LEU A 116 16.29 -5.49 10.50
N GLY A 117 15.01 -5.58 10.14
CA GLY A 117 13.95 -6.21 10.93
C GLY A 117 13.92 -7.73 10.84
N GLY A 118 14.75 -8.36 10.01
CA GLY A 118 14.77 -9.82 9.79
C GLY A 118 13.59 -10.34 8.96
N TYR A 119 12.96 -9.49 8.16
CA TYR A 119 11.84 -9.88 7.28
C TYR A 119 12.35 -10.40 5.95
N GLU A 120 12.53 -11.71 5.86
CA GLU A 120 13.01 -12.38 4.65
C GLU A 120 11.95 -12.40 3.55
N THR A 121 12.41 -12.21 2.30
CA THR A 121 11.59 -12.38 1.10
C THR A 121 11.95 -13.69 0.43
N THR A 122 10.95 -14.55 0.23
CA THR A 122 11.10 -15.79 -0.53
C THR A 122 10.25 -15.74 -1.79
N ARG A 123 10.74 -16.40 -2.86
CA ARG A 123 10.00 -16.57 -4.11
C ARG A 123 9.99 -18.04 -4.47
N GLY A 124 8.82 -18.62 -4.56
CA GLY A 124 8.66 -20.04 -4.82
C GLY A 124 7.51 -20.37 -5.77
N LYS A 125 7.45 -21.60 -6.22
CA LYS A 125 6.38 -22.09 -7.11
C LYS A 125 4.99 -22.05 -6.45
N ASN A 126 4.93 -22.09 -5.12
CA ASN A 126 3.69 -22.10 -4.33
C ASN A 126 3.34 -20.73 -3.75
N GLY A 127 3.93 -19.66 -4.26
CA GLY A 127 3.73 -18.28 -3.79
C GLY A 127 5.01 -17.62 -3.30
N SER A 128 4.92 -16.33 -3.05
CA SER A 128 6.00 -15.52 -2.50
C SER A 128 5.64 -15.07 -1.09
N THR A 129 6.65 -14.85 -0.22
CA THR A 129 6.46 -14.25 1.11
C THR A 129 7.41 -13.09 1.30
N GLY A 130 7.14 -12.22 2.28
CA GLY A 130 7.95 -11.03 2.52
C GLY A 130 7.53 -9.86 1.63
N PHE A 131 8.48 -9.06 1.15
CA PHE A 131 8.25 -7.94 0.25
C PHE A 131 8.72 -8.29 -1.18
N PHE A 132 7.79 -8.54 -2.08
CA PHE A 132 8.08 -9.08 -3.41
C PHE A 132 7.56 -8.24 -4.59
N HIS A 133 7.12 -7.00 -4.34
CA HIS A 133 6.69 -6.06 -5.38
C HIS A 133 7.46 -4.73 -5.32
N GLY A 134 7.13 -3.79 -6.18
CA GLY A 134 7.72 -2.44 -6.15
C GLY A 134 7.25 -1.64 -4.94
N THR A 135 8.00 -0.60 -4.60
CA THR A 135 7.61 0.33 -3.54
C THR A 135 6.54 1.32 -3.98
N GLY A 136 6.33 1.45 -5.30
CA GLY A 136 5.31 2.33 -5.82
C GLY A 136 5.43 2.59 -7.32
N HIS A 137 4.57 3.45 -7.80
CA HIS A 137 4.42 3.80 -9.22
C HIS A 137 3.95 5.24 -9.40
N GLY A 138 4.10 5.76 -10.61
CA GLY A 138 3.46 7.00 -11.02
C GLY A 138 1.94 6.86 -11.03
N LEU A 139 1.26 7.93 -10.73
CA LEU A 139 -0.21 8.01 -10.64
C LEU A 139 -0.70 9.24 -11.40
N GLY A 140 -1.72 9.06 -12.23
CA GLY A 140 -2.27 10.15 -13.02
C GLY A 140 -3.59 9.80 -13.70
N LEU A 141 -3.63 9.80 -15.02
CA LEU A 141 -4.79 9.39 -15.82
C LEU A 141 -4.92 7.88 -15.92
N ASP A 142 -3.82 7.15 -15.70
CA ASP A 142 -3.80 5.71 -15.47
C ASP A 142 -3.41 5.44 -14.02
N ILE A 143 -3.92 4.33 -13.47
CA ILE A 143 -3.59 3.89 -12.11
C ILE A 143 -2.09 3.55 -11.98
N HIS A 144 -1.50 3.01 -13.01
CA HIS A 144 -0.09 2.66 -13.05
C HIS A 144 0.63 3.40 -14.17
N GLU A 145 1.32 4.49 -13.83
CA GLU A 145 2.15 5.27 -14.74
C GLU A 145 3.64 5.16 -14.40
N THR A 146 4.49 5.66 -15.29
CA THR A 146 5.89 5.95 -14.98
C THR A 146 6.01 7.25 -14.17
N PRO A 147 7.05 7.34 -13.30
CA PRO A 147 8.13 6.40 -13.04
C PRO A 147 7.70 5.25 -12.13
N ARG A 148 8.38 4.11 -12.22
CA ARG A 148 8.28 3.05 -11.22
C ARG A 148 9.24 3.31 -10.06
N VAL A 149 8.79 3.08 -8.84
CA VAL A 149 9.62 3.10 -7.62
C VAL A 149 9.93 1.65 -7.26
N SER A 150 10.96 1.09 -7.90
CA SER A 150 11.30 -0.34 -7.77
C SER A 150 12.78 -0.57 -8.04
N GLY A 151 13.31 -1.71 -7.64
CA GLY A 151 14.69 -2.11 -7.91
C GLY A 151 14.99 -2.44 -9.38
N LEU A 152 13.97 -2.60 -10.22
CA LEU A 152 14.13 -3.01 -11.62
C LEU A 152 14.37 -1.84 -12.59
N VAL A 153 13.97 -0.64 -12.19
CA VAL A 153 14.05 0.55 -13.05
C VAL A 153 14.76 1.67 -12.31
N SER A 154 15.87 2.12 -12.86
CA SER A 154 16.60 3.26 -12.34
C SER A 154 16.30 4.48 -13.21
N ALA A 155 15.46 5.37 -12.70
CA ALA A 155 15.16 6.65 -13.33
C ALA A 155 14.97 7.71 -12.24
N PRO A 156 15.56 8.91 -12.42
CA PRO A 156 15.44 9.98 -11.43
C PRO A 156 14.01 10.52 -11.38
N LEU A 157 13.49 10.66 -10.17
CA LEU A 157 12.21 11.27 -9.90
C LEU A 157 12.27 12.77 -10.27
N LYS A 158 11.36 13.23 -11.11
CA LYS A 158 11.32 14.64 -11.51
C LYS A 158 10.47 15.44 -10.52
N LYS A 159 10.84 16.71 -10.28
CA LYS A 159 10.01 17.63 -9.52
C LYS A 159 8.59 17.72 -10.15
N GLY A 160 7.56 17.63 -9.31
CA GLY A 160 6.17 17.67 -9.74
C GLY A 160 5.56 16.29 -10.01
N THR A 161 6.37 15.24 -10.20
CA THR A 161 5.87 13.87 -10.36
C THR A 161 5.06 13.45 -9.13
N VAL A 162 3.97 12.74 -9.35
CA VAL A 162 3.15 12.11 -8.31
C VAL A 162 3.41 10.61 -8.36
N VAL A 163 3.72 10.02 -7.21
CA VAL A 163 3.98 8.59 -7.07
C VAL A 163 3.32 8.03 -5.81
N THR A 164 3.01 6.74 -5.81
CA THR A 164 2.64 5.98 -4.61
C THR A 164 3.89 5.56 -3.84
N ILE A 165 3.74 5.38 -2.52
CA ILE A 165 4.73 4.73 -1.64
C ILE A 165 3.98 3.72 -0.79
N GLU A 166 4.09 2.44 -1.15
CA GLU A 166 3.20 1.35 -0.73
C GLU A 166 3.93 0.07 -0.28
N PRO A 167 4.96 0.12 0.55
CA PRO A 167 5.60 -1.11 1.01
C PRO A 167 4.61 -2.03 1.72
N GLY A 168 4.82 -3.35 1.56
CA GLY A 168 4.00 -4.36 2.21
C GLY A 168 4.80 -5.60 2.59
N LEU A 169 4.32 -6.31 3.61
CA LEU A 169 4.85 -7.60 4.04
C LEU A 169 3.72 -8.63 4.08
N TYR A 170 3.97 -9.81 3.57
CA TYR A 170 2.97 -10.85 3.34
C TYR A 170 3.49 -12.20 3.83
N TYR A 171 2.88 -12.73 4.90
CA TYR A 171 3.25 -14.02 5.49
C TYR A 171 2.01 -14.84 5.77
N PRO A 172 1.72 -15.90 4.99
CA PRO A 172 0.59 -16.81 5.25
C PRO A 172 0.60 -17.33 6.70
N GLY A 173 -0.57 -17.35 7.33
CA GLY A 173 -0.74 -17.66 8.75
C GLY A 173 -0.61 -16.45 9.69
N LEU A 174 0.06 -15.37 9.27
CA LEU A 174 0.08 -14.09 9.99
C LEU A 174 -0.82 -13.05 9.30
N GLY A 175 -0.86 -13.10 7.97
CA GLY A 175 -1.60 -12.19 7.10
C GLY A 175 -0.69 -11.22 6.33
N GLY A 176 -1.32 -10.34 5.55
CA GLY A 176 -0.66 -9.27 4.81
C GLY A 176 -0.83 -7.92 5.48
N CYS A 177 0.18 -7.06 5.33
CA CYS A 177 0.13 -5.66 5.75
C CYS A 177 0.72 -4.78 4.65
N ARG A 178 -0.04 -3.78 4.17
CA ARG A 178 0.40 -2.73 3.25
C ARG A 178 -0.06 -1.37 3.78
N ILE A 179 0.81 -0.38 3.70
CA ILE A 179 0.49 1.01 4.03
C ILE A 179 0.98 1.86 2.87
N GLU A 180 0.07 2.61 2.30
CA GLU A 180 0.30 3.40 1.10
C GLU A 180 -0.16 4.81 1.24
N ASP A 181 0.63 5.72 0.70
CA ASP A 181 0.26 7.10 0.48
C ASP A 181 0.76 7.60 -0.87
N VAL A 182 0.03 8.55 -1.42
CA VAL A 182 0.43 9.30 -2.62
C VAL A 182 1.25 10.50 -2.22
N VAL A 183 2.39 10.70 -2.88
CA VAL A 183 3.27 11.83 -2.63
C VAL A 183 3.61 12.58 -3.93
N GLN A 184 3.73 13.91 -3.83
CA GLN A 184 4.30 14.75 -4.89
C GLN A 184 5.78 14.98 -4.62
N VAL A 185 6.62 14.69 -5.62
CA VAL A 185 8.06 14.95 -5.59
C VAL A 185 8.32 16.46 -5.62
N THR A 186 9.03 16.98 -4.62
CA THR A 186 9.45 18.38 -4.58
C THR A 186 10.97 18.52 -4.72
N ALA A 187 11.48 19.72 -4.85
CA ALA A 187 12.93 19.96 -4.96
C ALA A 187 13.70 19.48 -3.72
N ARG A 188 13.07 19.46 -2.53
CA ARG A 188 13.73 19.20 -1.24
C ARG A 188 13.19 18.01 -0.47
N GLY A 189 12.15 17.33 -0.98
CA GLY A 189 11.50 16.20 -0.31
C GLY A 189 10.22 15.79 -0.98
N ALA A 190 9.36 15.08 -0.27
CA ALA A 190 8.01 14.70 -0.68
C ALA A 190 6.95 15.61 -0.04
N LYS A 191 5.89 15.91 -0.77
CA LYS A 191 4.65 16.47 -0.21
C LYS A 191 3.60 15.36 -0.18
N LEU A 192 3.13 15.01 0.99
CA LEU A 192 2.05 14.05 1.16
C LEU A 192 0.75 14.61 0.56
N LEU A 193 0.07 13.81 -0.26
CA LEU A 193 -1.22 14.16 -0.87
C LEU A 193 -2.37 13.36 -0.25
N SER A 194 -2.09 12.21 0.36
CA SER A 194 -3.09 11.45 1.13
C SER A 194 -3.32 12.10 2.49
N ASP A 195 -4.58 12.11 2.94
CA ASP A 195 -4.97 12.68 4.24
C ASP A 195 -5.88 11.69 4.98
N HIS A 196 -5.26 10.67 5.59
CA HIS A 196 -5.96 9.69 6.40
C HIS A 196 -5.05 9.19 7.52
N HIS A 197 -5.63 9.01 8.73
CA HIS A 197 -4.89 8.55 9.90
C HIS A 197 -4.30 7.15 9.75
N TYR A 198 -3.36 6.81 10.62
CA TYR A 198 -2.70 5.50 10.65
C TYR A 198 -3.19 4.60 11.81
N ASP A 199 -4.28 4.97 12.46
CA ASP A 199 -4.94 4.10 13.45
C ASP A 199 -5.48 2.86 12.75
N TRP A 200 -5.28 1.70 13.36
CA TRP A 200 -5.51 0.43 12.66
C TRP A 200 -6.22 -0.64 13.50
N GLU A 201 -6.16 -0.57 14.84
CA GLU A 201 -6.96 -1.45 15.69
C GLU A 201 -8.36 -0.85 15.87
N ILE A 202 -9.40 -1.54 15.33
CA ILE A 202 -10.80 -1.13 15.40
C ILE A 202 -11.49 -1.97 16.48
N ARG A 203 -12.20 -1.35 17.40
CA ARG A 203 -12.94 -2.01 18.49
C ARG A 203 -14.39 -2.25 18.13
#